data_83405670a408a1a16bbcfa47ef35033b
#
_entry.id   83405670a408a1a16bbcfa47ef35033b
#
_cell.length_a   1.000
_cell.length_b   1.000
_cell.length_c   1.000
_cell.angle_alpha   90.00
_cell.angle_beta   90.00
_cell.angle_gamma   90.00
#
_symmetry.space_group_name_H-M   'P 1'
#
loop_
_entity.id
_entity.type
_entity.pdbx_description
1 polymer ?
#
loop_
_entity_poly.entity_id
_entity_poly.type
_entity_poly.pdbx_seq_one_letter_code
_entity_poly.pdbx_strand_id
1 'polypeptide(L)'
;MPQPSSALDTPLPARFQQRLQERLTADDIARFDRDGALCIKQLLTPDEVALLRDGIDANLAAPSPRAKVASRPDDPGRFFEDFCNWQDIPQFGRFVRETPLALVAQRLMQSRTVRLYHDHVLVKEPGTRQRTPWHQDQPYYNIDGMQNISMWIPVDPVSRAATLEFVAGSHKGPWLMPRTFMDNQAKWFPEGSLQDLPDVEADRAAFP
;
A
#
# COMPACT_ATOMS: atom_id res chain seq x y z
N MET A 1 12.68 -35.64 4.49
CA MET A 1 11.44 -34.88 4.42
C MET A 1 11.27 -34.38 3.01
N PRO A 2 10.17 -34.70 2.30
CA PRO A 2 9.97 -34.16 0.97
C PRO A 2 9.81 -32.64 1.08
N GLN A 3 10.56 -31.90 0.28
CA GLN A 3 10.38 -30.46 0.09
C GLN A 3 8.95 -30.20 -0.39
N PRO A 4 8.23 -29.19 0.13
CA PRO A 4 6.94 -28.84 -0.42
C PRO A 4 7.14 -28.44 -1.89
N SER A 5 6.50 -29.19 -2.78
CA SER A 5 6.41 -28.91 -4.21
C SER A 5 6.03 -27.44 -4.39
N SER A 6 6.84 -26.71 -5.13
CA SER A 6 6.73 -25.28 -5.35
C SER A 6 5.39 -24.91 -5.98
N ALA A 7 4.48 -24.36 -5.18
CA ALA A 7 3.31 -23.62 -5.67
C ALA A 7 3.71 -22.37 -6.50
N LEU A 8 5.01 -22.22 -6.79
CA LEU A 8 5.62 -21.05 -7.43
C LEU A 8 5.62 -21.11 -8.96
N ASP A 9 5.27 -22.27 -9.57
CA ASP A 9 5.34 -22.44 -11.02
C ASP A 9 3.97 -22.52 -11.72
N THR A 10 2.88 -22.23 -11.03
CA THR A 10 1.58 -22.15 -11.72
C THR A 10 1.56 -20.86 -12.53
N PRO A 11 1.52 -20.94 -13.87
CA PRO A 11 1.43 -19.75 -14.70
C PRO A 11 0.14 -19.02 -14.34
N LEU A 12 0.26 -17.74 -14.05
CA LEU A 12 -0.88 -16.88 -13.74
C LEU A 12 -1.86 -16.92 -14.93
N PRO A 13 -3.19 -16.87 -14.67
CA PRO A 13 -4.21 -16.97 -15.70
C PRO A 13 -3.95 -16.02 -16.87
N ALA A 14 -4.09 -16.50 -18.11
CA ALA A 14 -3.86 -15.71 -19.32
C ALA A 14 -4.66 -14.39 -19.32
N ARG A 15 -5.89 -14.39 -18.74
CA ARG A 15 -6.71 -13.19 -18.55
C ARG A 15 -6.03 -12.06 -17.77
N PHE A 16 -5.17 -12.39 -16.80
CA PHE A 16 -4.42 -11.40 -16.02
C PHE A 16 -3.26 -10.84 -16.82
N GLN A 17 -2.60 -11.68 -17.62
CA GLN A 17 -1.53 -11.23 -18.50
C GLN A 17 -2.05 -10.27 -19.57
N GLN A 18 -3.18 -10.58 -20.19
CA GLN A 18 -3.83 -9.71 -21.16
C GLN A 18 -4.20 -8.36 -20.52
N ARG A 19 -4.90 -8.36 -19.38
CA ARG A 19 -5.29 -7.13 -18.68
C ARG A 19 -4.06 -6.29 -18.34
N LEU A 20 -2.98 -6.92 -17.91
CA LEU A 20 -1.75 -6.22 -17.61
C LEU A 20 -1.11 -5.59 -18.85
N GLN A 21 -1.10 -6.29 -19.98
CA GLN A 21 -0.60 -5.74 -21.25
C GLN A 21 -1.41 -4.50 -21.71
N GLU A 22 -2.71 -4.50 -21.47
CA GLU A 22 -3.60 -3.38 -21.81
C GLU A 22 -3.45 -2.19 -20.86
N ARG A 23 -3.02 -2.40 -19.61
CA ARG A 23 -3.05 -1.39 -18.54
C ARG A 23 -1.69 -0.96 -18.02
N LEU A 24 -0.63 -1.66 -18.35
CA LEU A 24 0.73 -1.37 -17.89
C LEU A 24 1.69 -1.45 -19.08
N THR A 25 2.08 -0.31 -19.58
CA THR A 25 2.99 -0.17 -20.73
C THR A 25 4.45 -0.17 -20.29
N ALA A 26 5.39 -0.27 -21.24
CA ALA A 26 6.82 -0.09 -20.97
C ALA A 26 7.12 1.33 -20.44
N ASP A 27 6.43 2.33 -20.95
CA ASP A 27 6.52 3.73 -20.50
C ASP A 27 6.08 3.87 -19.02
N ASP A 28 5.02 3.18 -18.62
CA ASP A 28 4.57 3.19 -17.23
C ASP A 28 5.61 2.58 -16.28
N ILE A 29 6.27 1.49 -16.70
CA ILE A 29 7.36 0.88 -15.95
C ILE A 29 8.54 1.86 -15.82
N ALA A 30 8.92 2.52 -16.91
CA ALA A 30 9.98 3.53 -16.90
C ALA A 30 9.62 4.76 -16.03
N ARG A 31 8.36 5.19 -16.05
CA ARG A 31 7.86 6.25 -15.17
C ARG A 31 7.93 5.85 -13.70
N PHE A 32 7.48 4.63 -13.37
CA PHE A 32 7.56 4.11 -12.02
C PHE A 32 9.00 4.04 -11.51
N ASP A 33 9.93 3.54 -12.33
CA ASP A 33 11.36 3.52 -11.99
C ASP A 33 11.94 4.93 -11.77
N ARG A 34 11.50 5.90 -12.56
CA ARG A 34 11.94 7.29 -12.44
C ARG A 34 11.32 8.00 -11.23
N ASP A 35 10.01 7.90 -11.06
CA ASP A 35 9.21 8.73 -10.16
C ASP A 35 8.91 8.05 -8.81
N GLY A 36 8.94 6.70 -8.75
CA GLY A 36 8.64 5.91 -7.55
C GLY A 36 7.16 5.69 -7.28
N ALA A 37 6.28 6.26 -8.09
CA ALA A 37 4.84 6.08 -7.98
C ALA A 37 4.18 6.01 -9.36
N LEU A 38 3.08 5.25 -9.45
CA LEU A 38 2.30 5.09 -10.67
C LEU A 38 0.82 4.89 -10.33
N CYS A 39 -0.06 5.58 -11.02
CA CYS A 39 -1.51 5.35 -10.95
C CYS A 39 -1.96 4.49 -12.13
N ILE A 40 -2.38 3.26 -11.88
CA ILE A 40 -2.91 2.34 -12.90
C ILE A 40 -4.44 2.35 -12.82
N LYS A 41 -5.09 3.07 -13.72
CA LYS A 41 -6.54 3.17 -13.74
C LYS A 41 -7.19 1.93 -14.33
N GLN A 42 -8.34 1.53 -13.75
CA GLN A 42 -9.17 0.43 -14.28
C GLN A 42 -8.43 -0.92 -14.36
N LEU A 43 -7.45 -1.14 -13.49
CA LEU A 43 -6.75 -2.41 -13.38
C LEU A 43 -7.67 -3.52 -12.84
N LEU A 44 -8.47 -3.18 -11.84
CA LEU A 44 -9.41 -4.11 -11.20
C LEU A 44 -10.80 -4.01 -11.83
N THR A 45 -11.50 -5.14 -11.88
CA THR A 45 -12.89 -5.18 -12.30
C THR A 45 -13.82 -4.70 -11.17
N PRO A 46 -15.08 -4.31 -11.47
CA PRO A 46 -16.06 -4.00 -10.45
C PRO A 46 -16.28 -5.14 -9.43
N ASP A 47 -16.26 -6.40 -9.89
CA ASP A 47 -16.42 -7.57 -9.02
C ASP A 47 -15.21 -7.76 -8.09
N GLU A 48 -13.99 -7.50 -8.56
CA GLU A 48 -12.79 -7.54 -7.73
C GLU A 48 -12.80 -6.43 -6.67
N VAL A 49 -13.29 -5.24 -7.02
CA VAL A 49 -13.48 -4.13 -6.07
C VAL A 49 -14.58 -4.45 -5.07
N ALA A 50 -15.70 -5.04 -5.51
CA ALA A 50 -16.78 -5.47 -4.62
C ALA A 50 -16.29 -6.54 -3.63
N LEU A 51 -15.54 -7.55 -4.12
CA LEU A 51 -14.93 -8.57 -3.25
C LEU A 51 -14.04 -7.95 -2.16
N LEU A 52 -13.24 -6.94 -2.51
CA LEU A 52 -12.39 -6.24 -1.54
C LEU A 52 -13.23 -5.46 -0.53
N ARG A 53 -14.30 -4.80 -0.97
CA ARG A 53 -15.24 -4.08 -0.10
C ARG A 53 -15.93 -5.03 0.89
N ASP A 54 -16.42 -6.16 0.42
CA ASP A 54 -17.02 -7.19 1.29
C ASP A 54 -16.03 -7.69 2.35
N GLY A 55 -14.75 -7.79 2.00
CA GLY A 55 -13.68 -8.11 2.95
C GLY A 55 -13.46 -7.03 3.99
N ILE A 56 -13.50 -5.75 3.60
CA ILE A 56 -13.39 -4.61 4.51
C ILE A 56 -14.59 -4.57 5.46
N ASP A 57 -15.80 -4.78 4.96
CA ASP A 57 -17.02 -4.84 5.78
C ASP A 57 -16.95 -5.98 6.80
N ALA A 58 -16.46 -7.16 6.39
CA ALA A 58 -16.24 -8.27 7.30
C ALA A 58 -15.18 -7.95 8.37
N ASN A 59 -14.10 -7.26 8.01
CA ASN A 59 -13.08 -6.83 8.96
C ASN A 59 -13.61 -5.78 9.95
N LEU A 60 -14.41 -4.83 9.49
CA LEU A 60 -15.06 -3.83 10.35
C LEU A 60 -16.04 -4.45 11.34
N ALA A 61 -16.76 -5.50 10.91
CA ALA A 61 -17.70 -6.24 11.77
C ALA A 61 -17.01 -7.11 12.82
N ALA A 62 -15.82 -7.64 12.50
CA ALA A 62 -15.02 -8.48 13.40
C ALA A 62 -13.54 -8.11 13.30
N PRO A 63 -13.11 -7.00 13.92
CA PRO A 63 -11.73 -6.54 13.88
C PRO A 63 -10.75 -7.54 14.51
N SER A 64 -9.54 -7.61 13.99
CA SER A 64 -8.49 -8.42 14.59
C SER A 64 -7.95 -7.81 15.90
N PRO A 65 -7.23 -8.59 16.72
CA PRO A 65 -6.53 -8.02 17.89
C PRO A 65 -5.47 -6.96 17.55
N ARG A 66 -5.12 -6.81 16.26
CA ARG A 66 -4.16 -5.80 15.77
C ARG A 66 -4.83 -4.48 15.37
N ALA A 67 -6.18 -4.47 15.32
CA ALA A 67 -6.94 -3.29 14.94
C ALA A 67 -6.66 -2.11 15.86
N LYS A 68 -6.65 -0.91 15.28
CA LYS A 68 -6.41 0.35 15.97
C LYS A 68 -7.38 1.41 15.51
N VAL A 69 -7.61 2.38 16.38
CA VAL A 69 -8.24 3.64 16.03
C VAL A 69 -7.18 4.73 16.07
N ALA A 70 -6.84 5.27 14.89
CA ALA A 70 -5.78 6.26 14.71
C ALA A 70 -6.34 7.70 14.65
N SER A 71 -7.54 7.94 15.16
CA SER A 71 -8.15 9.24 15.37
C SER A 71 -8.28 9.55 16.85
N ARG A 72 -8.41 10.83 17.19
CA ARG A 72 -8.64 11.25 18.57
C ARG A 72 -10.06 10.89 19.03
N PRO A 73 -10.29 10.68 20.33
CA PRO A 73 -11.63 10.33 20.84
C PRO A 73 -12.71 11.39 20.57
N ASP A 74 -12.31 12.66 20.39
CA ASP A 74 -13.19 13.81 20.10
C ASP A 74 -13.36 14.09 18.59
N ASP A 75 -12.74 13.30 17.73
CA ASP A 75 -12.96 13.41 16.27
C ASP A 75 -14.37 12.93 15.93
N PRO A 76 -15.10 13.66 15.07
CA PRO A 76 -16.46 13.26 14.65
C PRO A 76 -16.48 11.94 13.88
N GLY A 77 -15.40 11.63 13.17
CA GLY A 77 -15.24 10.40 12.39
C GLY A 77 -14.03 9.61 12.86
N ARG A 78 -14.18 8.31 12.85
CA ARG A 78 -13.14 7.37 13.24
C ARG A 78 -12.15 7.11 12.09
N PHE A 79 -10.86 6.98 12.40
CA PHE A 79 -9.86 6.42 11.50
C PHE A 79 -9.51 5.02 12.02
N PHE A 80 -10.05 4.02 11.36
CA PHE A 80 -9.81 2.61 11.68
C PHE A 80 -8.65 2.06 10.86
N GLU A 81 -7.80 1.27 11.51
CA GLU A 81 -6.70 0.53 10.88
C GLU A 81 -6.70 -0.92 11.35
N ASP A 82 -6.45 -1.85 10.44
CA ASP A 82 -6.20 -3.26 10.79
C ASP A 82 -5.19 -3.87 9.82
N PHE A 83 -4.47 -4.90 10.26
CA PHE A 83 -3.30 -5.41 9.57
C PHE A 83 -3.27 -6.93 9.53
N CYS A 84 -2.63 -7.49 8.49
CA CYS A 84 -2.28 -8.91 8.41
C CYS A 84 -3.50 -9.85 8.50
N ASN A 85 -4.60 -9.50 7.84
CA ASN A 85 -5.86 -10.24 7.91
C ASN A 85 -6.16 -11.07 6.65
N TRP A 86 -5.31 -11.03 5.62
CA TRP A 86 -5.57 -11.69 4.34
C TRP A 86 -5.72 -13.22 4.44
N GLN A 87 -5.15 -13.85 5.47
CA GLN A 87 -5.27 -15.28 5.71
C GLN A 87 -6.55 -15.64 6.48
N ASP A 88 -7.04 -14.71 7.30
CA ASP A 88 -8.18 -14.92 8.20
C ASP A 88 -9.50 -14.48 7.55
N ILE A 89 -9.47 -13.51 6.64
CA ILE A 89 -10.65 -13.02 5.91
C ILE A 89 -10.65 -13.61 4.49
N PRO A 90 -11.59 -14.51 4.19
CA PRO A 90 -11.63 -15.24 2.90
C PRO A 90 -11.62 -14.32 1.67
N GLN A 91 -12.30 -13.18 1.74
CA GLN A 91 -12.37 -12.20 0.66
C GLN A 91 -11.00 -11.61 0.35
N PHE A 92 -10.21 -11.26 1.37
CA PHE A 92 -8.85 -10.78 1.19
C PHE A 92 -7.95 -11.87 0.62
N GLY A 93 -8.06 -13.10 1.15
CA GLY A 93 -7.30 -14.24 0.65
C GLY A 93 -7.58 -14.53 -0.83
N ARG A 94 -8.83 -14.44 -1.26
CA ARG A 94 -9.23 -14.56 -2.68
C ARG A 94 -8.70 -13.38 -3.49
N PHE A 95 -8.90 -12.15 -3.01
CA PHE A 95 -8.46 -10.93 -3.68
C PHE A 95 -6.95 -10.97 -4.00
N VAL A 96 -6.13 -11.32 -3.02
CA VAL A 96 -4.67 -11.42 -3.19
C VAL A 96 -4.27 -12.47 -4.24
N ARG A 97 -4.98 -13.62 -4.28
CA ARG A 97 -4.62 -14.75 -5.16
C ARG A 97 -5.28 -14.71 -6.53
N GLU A 98 -6.47 -14.07 -6.63
CA GLU A 98 -7.32 -14.13 -7.82
C GLU A 98 -7.34 -12.82 -8.62
N THR A 99 -6.44 -11.86 -8.31
CA THR A 99 -6.29 -10.60 -9.04
C THR A 99 -4.91 -10.47 -9.69
N PRO A 100 -4.71 -9.53 -10.63
CA PRO A 100 -3.43 -9.35 -11.31
C PRO A 100 -2.34 -8.64 -10.48
N LEU A 101 -2.58 -8.31 -9.20
CA LEU A 101 -1.69 -7.46 -8.41
C LEU A 101 -0.28 -8.01 -8.25
N ALA A 102 -0.13 -9.33 -8.07
CA ALA A 102 1.19 -9.94 -8.01
C ALA A 102 2.00 -9.77 -9.31
N LEU A 103 1.33 -9.81 -10.48
CA LEU A 103 1.96 -9.55 -11.77
C LEU A 103 2.37 -8.07 -11.92
N VAL A 104 1.53 -7.15 -11.46
CA VAL A 104 1.87 -5.73 -11.43
C VAL A 104 3.13 -5.51 -10.60
N ALA A 105 3.17 -6.03 -9.39
CA ALA A 105 4.34 -5.95 -8.52
C ALA A 105 5.58 -6.54 -9.18
N GLN A 106 5.45 -7.72 -9.77
CA GLN A 106 6.54 -8.38 -10.50
C GLN A 106 7.10 -7.51 -11.62
N ARG A 107 6.23 -6.92 -12.43
CA ARG A 107 6.61 -6.08 -13.57
C ARG A 107 7.27 -4.78 -13.11
N LEU A 108 6.68 -4.09 -12.15
CA LEU A 108 7.21 -2.82 -11.64
C LEU A 108 8.54 -3.00 -10.90
N MET A 109 8.68 -4.04 -10.08
CA MET A 109 9.93 -4.35 -9.39
C MET A 109 10.96 -5.07 -10.28
N GLN A 110 10.60 -5.43 -11.52
CA GLN A 110 11.45 -6.20 -12.44
C GLN A 110 12.05 -7.45 -11.77
N SER A 111 11.24 -8.15 -10.98
CA SER A 111 11.64 -9.30 -10.18
C SER A 111 11.13 -10.61 -10.78
N ARG A 112 11.80 -11.73 -10.46
CA ARG A 112 11.34 -13.07 -10.88
C ARG A 112 10.25 -13.63 -9.97
N THR A 113 10.24 -13.21 -8.72
CA THR A 113 9.30 -13.67 -7.69
C THR A 113 8.76 -12.49 -6.91
N VAL A 114 7.51 -12.63 -6.44
CA VAL A 114 6.85 -11.65 -5.58
C VAL A 114 6.31 -12.38 -4.35
N ARG A 115 6.42 -11.74 -3.20
CA ARG A 115 5.84 -12.23 -1.95
C ARG A 115 4.99 -11.12 -1.35
N LEU A 116 3.77 -11.46 -0.94
CA LEU A 116 2.98 -10.56 -0.13
C LEU A 116 3.65 -10.42 1.23
N TYR A 117 3.94 -9.19 1.63
CA TYR A 117 4.47 -8.88 2.95
C TYR A 117 3.35 -8.81 3.98
N HIS A 118 2.40 -7.90 3.78
CA HIS A 118 1.18 -7.81 4.58
C HIS A 118 0.10 -7.02 3.82
N ASP A 119 -1.13 -7.11 4.31
CA ASP A 119 -2.24 -6.24 3.98
C ASP A 119 -2.47 -5.22 5.10
N HIS A 120 -3.01 -4.08 4.74
CA HIS A 120 -3.36 -3.01 5.66
C HIS A 120 -4.70 -2.40 5.24
N VAL A 121 -5.68 -2.50 6.11
CA VAL A 121 -7.00 -1.87 5.94
C VAL A 121 -6.97 -0.49 6.60
N LEU A 122 -7.40 0.51 5.85
CA LEU A 122 -7.48 1.90 6.29
C LEU A 122 -8.89 2.43 5.98
N VAL A 123 -9.66 2.73 7.01
CA VAL A 123 -11.01 3.28 6.84
C VAL A 123 -11.12 4.62 7.57
N LYS A 124 -11.30 5.68 6.81
CA LYS A 124 -11.55 7.03 7.33
C LYS A 124 -13.03 7.36 7.20
N GLU A 125 -13.71 7.42 8.32
CA GLU A 125 -15.12 7.83 8.37
C GLU A 125 -15.28 9.33 8.09
N PRO A 126 -16.42 9.76 7.56
CA PRO A 126 -16.70 11.19 7.38
C PRO A 126 -16.50 11.98 8.68
N GLY A 127 -15.79 13.09 8.60
CA GLY A 127 -15.49 13.94 9.73
C GLY A 127 -14.21 13.60 10.51
N THR A 128 -13.48 12.54 10.16
CA THR A 128 -12.16 12.33 10.75
C THR A 128 -11.22 13.49 10.41
N ARG A 129 -10.50 14.00 11.42
CA ARG A 129 -9.55 15.11 11.28
C ARG A 129 -8.11 14.61 11.12
N GLN A 130 -7.86 13.35 11.39
CA GLN A 130 -6.53 12.78 11.31
C GLN A 130 -6.07 12.69 9.86
N ARG A 131 -5.08 13.49 9.50
CA ARG A 131 -4.35 13.36 8.25
C ARG A 131 -3.24 12.31 8.40
N THR A 132 -2.96 11.58 7.34
CA THR A 132 -1.74 10.78 7.23
C THR A 132 -0.60 11.76 6.90
N PRO A 133 0.43 11.90 7.75
CA PRO A 133 1.54 12.79 7.46
C PRO A 133 2.39 12.26 6.31
N TRP A 134 3.22 13.13 5.72
CA TRP A 134 4.26 12.70 4.80
C TRP A 134 5.18 11.70 5.48
N HIS A 135 5.50 10.62 4.78
CA HIS A 135 6.38 9.55 5.29
C HIS A 135 6.90 8.71 4.13
N GLN A 136 7.93 7.93 4.40
CA GLN A 136 8.35 6.81 3.57
C GLN A 136 7.81 5.52 4.18
N ASP A 137 7.29 4.60 3.38
CA ASP A 137 6.78 3.32 3.87
C ASP A 137 7.91 2.40 4.36
N GLN A 138 8.99 2.32 3.59
CA GLN A 138 10.01 1.29 3.80
C GLN A 138 10.69 1.33 5.18
N PRO A 139 10.99 2.48 5.81
CA PRO A 139 11.55 2.51 7.16
C PRO A 139 10.65 1.90 8.24
N TYR A 140 9.36 1.67 7.95
CA TYR A 140 8.43 0.98 8.86
C TYR A 140 8.43 -0.55 8.67
N TYR A 141 9.11 -1.08 7.65
CA TYR A 141 9.11 -2.50 7.29
C TYR A 141 10.44 -3.17 7.65
N ASN A 142 10.38 -4.45 8.05
CA ASN A 142 11.57 -5.27 8.26
C ASN A 142 12.11 -5.83 6.93
N ILE A 143 12.25 -4.95 5.93
CA ILE A 143 12.70 -5.30 4.58
C ILE A 143 13.75 -4.29 4.16
N ASP A 144 14.89 -4.80 3.73
CA ASP A 144 15.95 -4.03 3.10
C ASP A 144 15.97 -4.28 1.60
N GLY A 145 16.42 -3.29 0.82
CA GLY A 145 16.53 -3.35 -0.63
C GLY A 145 15.44 -2.59 -1.38
N MET A 146 15.64 -2.46 -2.70
CA MET A 146 14.83 -1.60 -3.58
C MET A 146 13.61 -2.32 -4.19
N GLN A 147 13.53 -3.65 -4.09
CA GLN A 147 12.41 -4.42 -4.65
C GLN A 147 11.29 -4.58 -3.61
N ASN A 148 10.77 -3.46 -3.15
CA ASN A 148 9.64 -3.35 -2.25
C ASN A 148 8.61 -2.36 -2.84
N ILE A 149 7.34 -2.72 -2.84
CA ILE A 149 6.26 -1.93 -3.42
C ILE A 149 5.00 -2.03 -2.57
N SER A 150 4.38 -0.89 -2.30
CA SER A 150 3.05 -0.79 -1.70
C SER A 150 2.00 -0.52 -2.77
N MET A 151 0.81 -1.08 -2.62
CA MET A 151 -0.32 -0.83 -3.51
C MET A 151 -1.48 -0.25 -2.72
N TRP A 152 -1.82 1.00 -3.01
CA TRP A 152 -3.01 1.63 -2.45
C TRP A 152 -4.22 1.41 -3.38
N ILE A 153 -5.26 0.78 -2.85
CA ILE A 153 -6.43 0.35 -3.62
C ILE A 153 -7.68 0.91 -2.96
N PRO A 154 -8.18 2.07 -3.41
CA PRO A 154 -9.44 2.61 -2.91
C PRO A 154 -10.62 1.78 -3.41
N VAL A 155 -11.57 1.47 -2.53
CA VAL A 155 -12.82 0.79 -2.86
C VAL A 155 -13.99 1.75 -3.08
N ASP A 156 -13.82 3.00 -2.66
CA ASP A 156 -14.77 4.09 -2.85
C ASP A 156 -14.20 5.16 -3.78
N PRO A 157 -15.04 5.99 -4.41
CA PRO A 157 -14.58 7.13 -5.17
C PRO A 157 -13.77 8.10 -4.28
N VAL A 158 -12.56 8.45 -4.74
CA VAL A 158 -11.66 9.36 -4.01
C VAL A 158 -11.56 10.69 -4.76
N SER A 159 -11.83 11.79 -4.08
CA SER A 159 -11.64 13.12 -4.64
C SER A 159 -10.16 13.47 -4.77
N ARG A 160 -9.82 14.42 -5.64
CA ARG A 160 -8.44 14.90 -5.79
C ARG A 160 -7.85 15.41 -4.47
N ALA A 161 -8.67 16.00 -3.62
CA ALA A 161 -8.23 16.54 -2.32
C ALA A 161 -7.97 15.46 -1.26
N ALA A 162 -8.45 14.23 -1.47
CA ALA A 162 -8.34 13.12 -0.52
C ALA A 162 -7.46 11.97 -1.04
N THR A 163 -6.89 12.10 -2.23
CA THR A 163 -6.00 11.08 -2.79
C THR A 163 -4.60 11.16 -2.20
N LEU A 164 -3.80 10.12 -2.43
CA LEU A 164 -2.39 10.14 -2.11
C LEU A 164 -1.63 11.14 -2.99
N GLU A 165 -0.61 11.75 -2.42
CA GLU A 165 0.40 12.55 -3.11
C GLU A 165 1.76 11.91 -2.89
N PHE A 166 2.66 12.05 -3.87
CA PHE A 166 3.99 11.47 -3.84
C PHE A 166 5.00 12.55 -4.28
N VAL A 167 6.19 12.52 -3.69
CA VAL A 167 7.32 13.31 -4.16
C VAL A 167 8.08 12.49 -5.19
N ALA A 168 8.10 12.94 -6.45
CA ALA A 168 8.72 12.21 -7.55
C ALA A 168 10.21 11.95 -7.29
N GLY A 169 10.63 10.69 -7.46
CA GLY A 169 12.02 10.27 -7.28
C GLY A 169 12.49 10.10 -5.83
N SER A 170 11.63 10.38 -4.83
CA SER A 170 12.01 10.29 -3.41
C SER A 170 12.44 8.89 -2.96
N HIS A 171 11.96 7.84 -3.62
CA HIS A 171 12.33 6.45 -3.35
C HIS A 171 13.82 6.15 -3.62
N LYS A 172 14.54 6.99 -4.37
CA LYS A 172 15.98 6.88 -4.65
C LYS A 172 16.85 7.55 -3.58
N GLY A 173 16.21 8.28 -2.67
CA GLY A 173 16.88 8.96 -1.57
C GLY A 173 17.22 8.04 -0.40
N PRO A 174 17.84 8.59 0.65
CA PRO A 174 18.11 7.85 1.88
C PRO A 174 16.81 7.54 2.64
N TRP A 175 16.88 6.61 3.58
CA TRP A 175 15.84 6.44 4.58
C TRP A 175 15.82 7.66 5.50
N LEU A 176 14.62 8.14 5.75
CA LEU A 176 14.35 9.25 6.66
C LEU A 176 13.69 8.72 7.92
N MET A 177 13.74 9.50 9.00
CA MET A 177 13.27 9.09 10.32
C MET A 177 11.78 8.71 10.29
N PRO A 178 11.40 7.47 10.52
CA PRO A 178 9.99 7.09 10.68
C PRO A 178 9.48 7.59 12.03
N ARG A 179 8.28 8.15 12.02
CA ARG A 179 7.64 8.72 13.22
C ARG A 179 6.25 8.16 13.42
N THR A 180 5.77 8.14 14.64
CA THR A 180 4.37 7.85 14.93
C THR A 180 3.49 8.97 14.39
N PHE A 181 2.33 8.62 13.80
CA PHE A 181 1.48 9.59 13.09
C PHE A 181 0.65 10.48 14.04
N MET A 182 0.48 10.06 15.30
CA MET A 182 -0.33 10.79 16.27
C MET A 182 0.47 11.83 17.07
N ASP A 183 1.69 11.48 17.46
CA ASP A 183 2.49 12.23 18.43
C ASP A 183 3.91 12.53 17.96
N ASN A 184 4.21 12.18 16.70
CA ASN A 184 5.48 12.48 16.03
C ASN A 184 6.73 11.95 16.76
N GLN A 185 6.61 10.85 17.52
CA GLN A 185 7.74 10.23 18.19
C GLN A 185 8.53 9.34 17.22
N ALA A 186 9.84 9.26 17.42
CA ALA A 186 10.67 8.33 16.66
C ALA A 186 10.16 6.88 16.78
N LYS A 187 10.15 6.16 15.66
CA LYS A 187 9.63 4.79 15.60
C LYS A 187 10.66 3.86 14.95
N TRP A 188 10.92 2.73 15.59
CA TRP A 188 11.86 1.68 15.17
C TRP A 188 13.34 2.05 15.21
N PHE A 189 13.69 3.32 15.04
CA PHE A 189 15.06 3.82 15.05
C PHE A 189 15.24 4.78 16.23
N PRO A 190 16.45 4.84 16.84
CA PRO A 190 16.75 5.83 17.87
C PRO A 190 16.60 7.26 17.32
N GLU A 191 16.10 8.18 18.15
CA GLU A 191 15.98 9.59 17.78
C GLU A 191 17.33 10.14 17.30
N GLY A 192 17.32 10.84 16.16
CA GLY A 192 18.53 11.44 15.55
C GLY A 192 19.44 10.45 14.81
N SER A 193 19.12 9.16 14.72
CA SER A 193 19.94 8.19 13.97
C SER A 193 19.72 8.24 12.46
N LEU A 194 18.61 8.82 12.00
CA LEU A 194 18.31 9.12 10.61
C LEU A 194 17.97 10.61 10.49
N GLN A 195 18.09 11.15 9.28
CA GLN A 195 17.63 12.52 9.00
C GLN A 195 16.11 12.59 9.10
N ASP A 196 15.61 13.72 9.58
CA ASP A 196 14.19 13.99 9.58
C ASP A 196 13.65 14.16 8.16
N LEU A 197 12.37 13.82 7.97
CA LEU A 197 11.67 14.10 6.73
C LEU A 197 11.58 15.64 6.54
N PRO A 198 11.90 16.16 5.35
CA PRO A 198 11.73 17.58 5.08
C PRO A 198 10.26 17.99 5.16
N ASP A 199 9.99 19.25 5.48
CA ASP A 199 8.65 19.81 5.44
C ASP A 199 8.22 20.07 4.00
N VAL A 200 7.60 19.03 3.40
CA VAL A 200 7.09 19.08 2.02
C VAL A 200 6.01 20.14 1.85
N GLU A 201 5.21 20.41 2.90
CA GLU A 201 4.14 21.40 2.82
C GLU A 201 4.67 22.84 2.81
N ALA A 202 5.77 23.09 3.50
CA ALA A 202 6.37 24.42 3.58
C ALA A 202 7.00 24.88 2.24
N ASP A 203 7.48 23.92 1.42
CA ASP A 203 8.11 24.22 0.11
C ASP A 203 7.77 23.17 -0.94
N ARG A 204 6.50 23.07 -1.33
CA ARG A 204 6.06 22.13 -2.36
C ARG A 204 6.76 22.29 -3.72
N ALA A 205 7.32 23.46 -4.01
CA ALA A 205 8.02 23.69 -5.26
C ALA A 205 9.39 22.97 -5.33
N ALA A 206 10.00 22.72 -4.18
CA ALA A 206 11.24 21.94 -4.08
C ALA A 206 10.99 20.42 -4.19
N PHE A 207 9.72 19.96 -4.10
CA PHE A 207 9.34 18.56 -4.09
C PHE A 207 8.30 18.26 -5.19
N PRO A 208 8.73 18.09 -6.45
CA PRO A 208 7.87 17.85 -7.61
C PRO A 208 7.16 16.51 -7.57
#